data_ef95cbae404ad6047ac58c8561df7554
#
_entry.id   ef95cbae404ad6047ac58c8561df7554
#
_cell.length_a   1.000
_cell.length_b   1.000
_cell.length_c   1.000
_cell.angle_alpha   90.00
_cell.angle_beta   90.00
_cell.angle_gamma   90.00
#
_symmetry.space_group_name_H-M   'P 1'
#
loop_
_entity.id
_entity.type
_entity.pdbx_description
1 polymer ?
#
loop_
_entity_poly.entity_id
_entity_poly.type
_entity_poly.pdbx_seq_one_letter_code
_entity_poly.pdbx_strand_id
1 'polypeptide(L)'
;MYVEIAIGSPSKRGTLVPLEELWDMVYENGASQAIFRSVYMYDEEAADFVKRSGSIKNYLGTRYIDEIPIDIDKGQNTDEYTLKQAQAVVIYLEDAMELKDGNFQVYYSGTGYHICLSEMCFGFEASPDLPYIVKETIAGIDIDVVFDASIYSRTALIRLPH
;
A
#
# COMPACT_ATOMS: atom_id res chain seq x y z
N MET A 1 -7.27 2.58 15.04
CA MET A 1 -6.82 3.00 13.68
C MET A 1 -7.79 2.46 12.64
N TYR A 2 -7.94 3.15 11.50
CA TYR A 2 -8.85 2.79 10.42
C TYR A 2 -8.12 2.70 9.09
N VAL A 3 -8.64 1.89 8.18
CA VAL A 3 -8.23 1.84 6.77
C VAL A 3 -9.45 2.02 5.87
N GLU A 4 -9.25 2.68 4.73
CA GLU A 4 -10.31 2.69 3.71
C GLU A 4 -10.26 1.38 2.94
N ILE A 5 -11.44 0.80 2.70
CA ILE A 5 -11.57 -0.42 1.90
C ILE A 5 -12.44 -0.18 0.67
N ALA A 6 -12.18 -0.99 -0.37
CA ALA A 6 -13.03 -1.12 -1.54
C ALA A 6 -13.12 -2.60 -1.93
N ILE A 7 -14.34 -3.12 -2.12
CA ILE A 7 -14.60 -4.52 -2.43
C ILE A 7 -15.07 -4.65 -3.89
N GLY A 8 -14.39 -5.51 -4.65
CA GLY A 8 -14.67 -5.80 -6.06
C GLY A 8 -14.04 -4.80 -7.03
N SER A 9 -13.94 -3.53 -6.69
CA SER A 9 -13.32 -2.50 -7.54
C SER A 9 -12.81 -1.32 -6.72
N PRO A 10 -11.66 -0.71 -7.09
CA PRO A 10 -11.15 0.50 -6.42
C PRO A 10 -12.10 1.70 -6.46
N SER A 11 -13.10 1.69 -7.36
CA SER A 11 -14.12 2.75 -7.44
C SER A 11 -15.20 2.64 -6.36
N LYS A 12 -15.37 1.47 -5.74
CA LYS A 12 -16.34 1.23 -4.65
C LYS A 12 -15.72 1.55 -3.28
N ARG A 13 -15.24 2.75 -3.15
CA ARG A 13 -14.54 3.25 -1.95
C ARG A 13 -15.44 4.16 -1.10
N GLY A 14 -14.90 4.62 0.03
CA GLY A 14 -15.59 5.52 0.97
C GLY A 14 -16.01 4.85 2.28
N THR A 15 -15.61 3.60 2.50
CA THR A 15 -15.85 2.87 3.75
C THR A 15 -14.55 2.80 4.53
N LEU A 16 -14.53 3.37 5.74
CA LEU A 16 -13.46 3.17 6.71
C LEU A 16 -13.85 2.04 7.66
N VAL A 17 -12.94 1.12 7.87
CA VAL A 17 -13.09 0.01 8.84
C VAL A 17 -11.98 0.05 9.86
N PRO A 18 -12.23 -0.37 11.10
CA PRO A 18 -11.18 -0.58 12.09
C PRO A 18 -10.11 -1.54 11.53
N LEU A 19 -8.85 -1.26 11.79
CA LEU A 19 -7.74 -2.08 11.28
C LEU A 19 -7.81 -3.52 11.78
N GLU A 20 -8.28 -3.73 13.00
CA GLU A 20 -8.49 -5.05 13.60
C GLU A 20 -9.55 -5.90 12.88
N GLU A 21 -10.50 -5.28 12.18
CA GLU A 21 -11.55 -5.98 11.42
C GLU A 21 -11.16 -6.26 9.97
N LEU A 22 -10.03 -5.72 9.49
CA LEU A 22 -9.62 -5.80 8.08
C LEU A 22 -9.53 -7.26 7.59
N TRP A 23 -8.84 -8.11 8.35
CA TRP A 23 -8.61 -9.49 7.94
C TRP A 23 -9.86 -10.37 8.01
N ASP A 24 -10.79 -10.09 8.91
CA ASP A 24 -12.10 -10.74 8.92
C ASP A 24 -12.87 -10.42 7.64
N MET A 25 -12.85 -9.15 7.21
CA MET A 25 -13.46 -8.74 5.95
C MET A 25 -12.78 -9.36 4.72
N VAL A 26 -11.45 -9.47 4.72
CA VAL A 26 -10.71 -10.17 3.66
C VAL A 26 -11.11 -11.63 3.61
N TYR A 27 -11.20 -12.31 4.74
CA TYR A 27 -11.61 -13.71 4.81
C TYR A 27 -13.05 -13.92 4.30
N GLU A 28 -13.97 -13.05 4.67
CA GLU A 28 -15.38 -13.18 4.28
C GLU A 28 -15.62 -12.90 2.78
N ASN A 29 -14.87 -11.99 2.17
CA ASN A 29 -15.13 -11.48 0.81
C ASN A 29 -14.09 -11.88 -0.22
N GLY A 30 -12.84 -12.15 0.19
CA GLY A 30 -11.69 -12.33 -0.69
C GLY A 30 -11.79 -13.53 -1.62
N ALA A 31 -12.50 -14.58 -1.23
CA ALA A 31 -12.70 -15.77 -2.07
C ALA A 31 -13.48 -15.47 -3.37
N SER A 32 -14.25 -14.39 -3.41
CA SER A 32 -15.15 -14.07 -4.53
C SER A 32 -14.86 -12.72 -5.20
N GLN A 33 -14.17 -11.80 -4.53
CA GLN A 33 -13.97 -10.44 -4.99
C GLN A 33 -12.57 -9.93 -4.64
N ALA A 34 -11.99 -9.08 -5.51
CA ALA A 34 -10.79 -8.34 -5.17
C ALA A 34 -11.07 -7.37 -4.03
N ILE A 35 -10.17 -7.28 -3.08
CA ILE A 35 -10.23 -6.35 -1.96
C ILE A 35 -9.06 -5.40 -2.05
N PHE A 36 -9.35 -4.12 -1.83
CA PHE A 36 -8.36 -3.05 -1.81
C PHE A 36 -8.41 -2.36 -0.47
N ARG A 37 -7.24 -2.00 0.06
CA ARG A 37 -7.12 -1.14 1.25
C ARG A 37 -6.39 0.15 0.90
N SER A 38 -6.59 1.20 1.69
CA SER A 38 -5.75 2.39 1.62
C SER A 38 -4.31 2.07 2.02
N VAL A 39 -3.35 2.68 1.33
CA VAL A 39 -1.92 2.64 1.70
C VAL A 39 -1.73 3.28 3.07
N TYR A 40 -2.49 4.32 3.38
CA TYR A 40 -2.41 5.03 4.65
C TYR A 40 -3.52 4.59 5.60
N MET A 41 -3.19 4.59 6.88
CA MET A 41 -4.15 4.45 7.98
C MET A 41 -4.59 5.82 8.48
N TYR A 42 -5.70 5.82 9.20
CA TYR A 42 -6.41 7.00 9.66
C TYR A 42 -6.80 6.87 11.13
N ASP A 43 -6.96 8.00 11.80
CA ASP A 43 -7.44 8.09 13.16
C ASP A 43 -8.96 8.32 13.23
N GLU A 44 -9.48 8.56 14.45
CA GLU A 44 -10.89 8.84 14.68
C GLU A 44 -11.36 10.15 14.04
N GLU A 45 -10.48 11.16 13.93
CA GLU A 45 -10.80 12.42 13.26
C GLU A 45 -11.16 12.21 11.78
N ALA A 46 -10.37 11.35 11.10
CA ALA A 46 -10.65 10.98 9.72
C ALA A 46 -11.94 10.15 9.59
N ALA A 47 -12.21 9.24 10.54
CA ALA A 47 -13.45 8.48 10.57
C ALA A 47 -14.68 9.39 10.71
N ASP A 48 -14.61 10.38 11.58
CA ASP A 48 -15.67 11.39 11.72
C ASP A 48 -15.79 12.30 10.50
N PHE A 49 -14.67 12.61 9.84
CA PHE A 49 -14.71 13.33 8.56
C PHE A 49 -15.47 12.53 7.50
N VAL A 50 -15.17 11.23 7.35
CA VAL A 50 -15.85 10.37 6.38
C VAL A 50 -17.34 10.20 6.69
N LYS A 51 -17.72 10.04 7.96
CA LYS A 51 -19.13 9.99 8.37
C LYS A 51 -19.91 11.23 7.91
N ARG A 52 -19.29 12.41 7.91
CA ARG A 52 -19.91 13.66 7.49
C ARG A 52 -19.88 13.92 5.98
N SER A 53 -18.77 13.56 5.33
CA SER A 53 -18.51 13.89 3.91
C SER A 53 -18.84 12.75 2.93
N GLY A 54 -18.95 11.52 3.44
CA GLY A 54 -19.13 10.30 2.64
C GLY A 54 -17.85 9.81 1.93
N SER A 55 -16.69 10.44 2.16
CA SER A 55 -15.45 10.06 1.49
C SER A 55 -14.24 10.59 2.21
N ILE A 56 -13.11 9.86 2.18
CA ILE A 56 -11.81 10.33 2.65
C ILE A 56 -11.15 11.35 1.70
N LYS A 57 -11.67 11.48 0.50
CA LYS A 57 -11.21 12.48 -0.47
C LYS A 57 -11.29 13.88 0.13
N ASN A 58 -10.22 14.67 0.01
CA ASN A 58 -10.07 16.01 0.60
C ASN A 58 -9.86 16.05 2.12
N TYR A 59 -9.72 14.89 2.80
CA TYR A 59 -9.20 14.91 4.16
C TYR A 59 -7.75 15.38 4.15
N LEU A 60 -7.42 16.38 4.96
CA LEU A 60 -6.09 17.01 5.02
C LEU A 60 -5.36 16.74 6.34
N GLY A 61 -5.97 15.95 7.24
CA GLY A 61 -5.39 15.64 8.54
C GLY A 61 -4.31 14.56 8.50
N THR A 62 -3.94 14.11 9.66
CA THR A 62 -2.85 13.16 9.89
C THR A 62 -3.09 11.81 9.21
N ARG A 63 -2.02 11.25 8.67
CA ARG A 63 -1.97 9.88 8.13
C ARG A 63 -0.90 9.10 8.84
N TYR A 64 -1.10 7.80 8.87
CA TYR A 64 -0.21 6.81 9.44
C TYR A 64 0.10 5.79 8.36
N ILE A 65 1.17 5.02 8.52
CA ILE A 65 1.52 3.94 7.61
C ILE A 65 2.00 2.75 8.44
N ASP A 66 1.68 1.55 8.03
CA ASP A 66 2.13 0.28 8.63
C ASP A 66 3.04 -0.48 7.69
N GLU A 67 2.76 -0.38 6.38
CA GLU A 67 3.52 -1.03 5.32
C GLU A 67 3.73 -0.08 4.16
N ILE A 68 4.93 -0.10 3.59
CA ILE A 68 5.27 0.67 2.40
C ILE A 68 5.25 -0.27 1.20
N PRO A 69 4.22 -0.23 0.36
CA PRO A 69 4.16 -1.07 -0.82
C PRO A 69 5.07 -0.52 -1.94
N ILE A 70 5.82 -1.40 -2.58
CA ILE A 70 6.44 -1.17 -3.88
C ILE A 70 5.62 -1.95 -4.89
N ASP A 71 5.00 -1.27 -5.84
CA ASP A 71 4.14 -1.87 -6.85
C ASP A 71 4.87 -2.00 -8.17
N ILE A 72 4.99 -3.23 -8.64
CA ILE A 72 5.66 -3.59 -9.89
C ILE A 72 4.63 -4.16 -10.83
N ASP A 73 4.06 -3.28 -11.63
CA ASP A 73 3.05 -3.64 -12.62
C ASP A 73 3.67 -4.27 -13.87
N LYS A 74 3.03 -5.31 -14.38
CA LYS A 74 3.38 -5.92 -15.65
C LYS A 74 3.24 -4.93 -16.83
N GLY A 75 2.17 -4.15 -16.84
CA GLY A 75 1.85 -3.29 -17.97
C GLY A 75 1.83 -4.08 -19.29
N GLN A 76 2.67 -3.66 -20.26
CA GLN A 76 2.83 -4.36 -21.55
C GLN A 76 4.02 -5.32 -21.58
N ASN A 77 4.70 -5.52 -20.45
CA ASN A 77 5.85 -6.41 -20.34
C ASN A 77 5.43 -7.89 -20.25
N THR A 78 6.40 -8.79 -20.35
CA THR A 78 6.20 -10.23 -20.11
C THR A 78 6.19 -10.53 -18.61
N ASP A 79 5.58 -11.66 -18.22
CA ASP A 79 5.61 -12.13 -16.82
C ASP A 79 7.05 -12.37 -16.35
N GLU A 80 7.91 -12.91 -17.22
CA GLU A 80 9.33 -13.13 -16.91
C GLU A 80 10.07 -11.82 -16.63
N TYR A 81 9.81 -10.77 -17.41
CA TYR A 81 10.43 -9.46 -17.19
C TYR A 81 9.94 -8.87 -15.86
N THR A 82 8.65 -8.92 -15.59
CA THR A 82 8.05 -8.40 -14.35
C THR A 82 8.60 -9.15 -13.13
N LEU A 83 8.74 -10.47 -13.21
CA LEU A 83 9.37 -11.26 -12.15
C LEU A 83 10.83 -10.85 -11.92
N LYS A 84 11.61 -10.62 -12.97
CA LYS A 84 13.00 -10.15 -12.85
C LYS A 84 13.09 -8.79 -12.17
N GLN A 85 12.15 -7.88 -12.45
CA GLN A 85 12.08 -6.58 -11.75
C GLN A 85 11.79 -6.77 -10.27
N ALA A 86 10.83 -7.62 -9.91
CA ALA A 86 10.53 -7.92 -8.52
C ALA A 86 11.74 -8.55 -7.79
N GLN A 87 12.42 -9.49 -8.43
CA GLN A 87 13.64 -10.11 -7.90
C GLN A 87 14.77 -9.08 -7.71
N ALA A 88 14.95 -8.13 -8.64
CA ALA A 88 15.94 -7.08 -8.50
C ALA A 88 15.68 -6.19 -7.29
N VAL A 89 14.40 -5.87 -7.01
CA VAL A 89 14.01 -5.13 -5.78
C VAL A 89 14.37 -5.95 -4.54
N VAL A 90 13.99 -7.24 -4.50
CA VAL A 90 14.29 -8.08 -3.34
C VAL A 90 15.81 -8.16 -3.08
N ILE A 91 16.61 -8.41 -4.11
CA ILE A 91 18.08 -8.43 -4.00
C ILE A 91 18.61 -7.10 -3.45
N TYR A 92 18.10 -5.98 -3.95
CA TYR A 92 18.50 -4.67 -3.44
C TYR A 92 18.14 -4.49 -1.96
N LEU A 93 16.94 -4.90 -1.54
CA LEU A 93 16.50 -4.81 -0.14
C LEU A 93 17.39 -5.66 0.77
N GLU A 94 17.78 -6.86 0.34
CA GLU A 94 18.62 -7.77 1.10
C GLU A 94 20.08 -7.32 1.13
N ASP A 95 20.66 -6.96 -0.02
CA ASP A 95 22.11 -6.72 -0.17
C ASP A 95 22.50 -5.27 0.16
N ALA A 96 21.70 -4.28 -0.28
CA ALA A 96 22.05 -2.87 -0.12
C ALA A 96 21.41 -2.25 1.14
N MET A 97 20.21 -2.68 1.52
CA MET A 97 19.52 -2.19 2.71
C MET A 97 19.67 -3.14 3.92
N GLU A 98 20.30 -4.30 3.73
CA GLU A 98 20.52 -5.33 4.76
C GLU A 98 19.23 -5.81 5.47
N LEU A 99 18.10 -5.72 4.75
CA LEU A 99 16.81 -6.18 5.26
C LEU A 99 16.75 -7.72 5.25
N LYS A 100 16.02 -8.30 6.19
CA LYS A 100 15.90 -9.75 6.39
C LYS A 100 14.45 -10.20 6.31
N ASP A 101 14.27 -11.50 6.30
CA ASP A 101 12.96 -12.12 6.46
C ASP A 101 12.19 -11.46 7.62
N GLY A 102 10.94 -11.06 7.33
CA GLY A 102 10.07 -10.37 8.27
C GLY A 102 10.12 -8.83 8.17
N ASN A 103 11.12 -8.25 7.46
CA ASN A 103 11.12 -6.81 7.17
C ASN A 103 10.27 -6.44 5.95
N PHE A 104 10.04 -7.39 5.05
CA PHE A 104 9.19 -7.23 3.89
C PHE A 104 8.48 -8.53 3.50
N GLN A 105 7.44 -8.40 2.72
CA GLN A 105 6.68 -9.51 2.14
C GLN A 105 6.51 -9.28 0.63
N VAL A 106 6.51 -10.37 -0.14
CA VAL A 106 6.32 -10.34 -1.59
C VAL A 106 5.12 -11.19 -1.95
N TYR A 107 4.19 -10.64 -2.71
CA TYR A 107 3.06 -11.40 -3.24
C TYR A 107 2.67 -10.96 -4.64
N TYR A 108 2.07 -11.91 -5.38
CA TYR A 108 1.56 -11.67 -6.72
C TYR A 108 0.21 -10.97 -6.66
N SER A 109 0.09 -9.79 -7.29
CA SER A 109 -1.13 -8.97 -7.28
C SER A 109 -2.19 -9.41 -8.29
N GLY A 110 -1.88 -10.40 -9.14
CA GLY A 110 -2.71 -10.84 -10.27
C GLY A 110 -2.21 -10.31 -11.62
N THR A 111 -1.54 -9.17 -11.65
CA THR A 111 -0.96 -8.55 -12.85
C THR A 111 0.50 -8.13 -12.66
N GLY A 112 1.04 -8.30 -11.46
CA GLY A 112 2.41 -7.90 -11.13
C GLY A 112 2.76 -8.37 -9.72
N TYR A 113 3.65 -7.64 -9.05
CA TYR A 113 4.11 -7.99 -7.71
C TYR A 113 4.01 -6.78 -6.78
N HIS A 114 3.51 -7.00 -5.59
CA HIS A 114 3.65 -6.07 -4.48
C HIS A 114 4.75 -6.56 -3.53
N ILE A 115 5.65 -5.66 -3.18
CA ILE A 115 6.66 -5.88 -2.15
C ILE A 115 6.35 -4.88 -1.04
N CYS A 116 5.84 -5.38 0.07
CA CYS A 116 5.40 -4.56 1.20
C CYS A 116 6.48 -4.58 2.28
N LEU A 117 7.12 -3.43 2.51
CA LEU A 117 8.12 -3.24 3.55
C LEU A 117 7.43 -2.80 4.84
N SER A 118 7.89 -3.33 5.98
CA SER A 118 7.47 -2.82 7.29
C SER A 118 7.85 -1.35 7.44
N GLU A 119 6.97 -0.53 7.97
CA GLU A 119 7.25 0.88 8.27
C GLU A 119 8.46 1.06 9.21
N MET A 120 8.72 0.04 10.04
CA MET A 120 9.87 0.02 10.95
C MET A 120 11.23 0.13 10.24
N CYS A 121 11.29 -0.19 8.94
CA CYS A 121 12.50 -0.03 8.13
C CYS A 121 12.87 1.44 7.91
N PHE A 122 11.90 2.36 8.04
CA PHE A 122 12.09 3.79 7.73
C PHE A 122 11.81 4.71 8.91
N GLY A 123 10.99 4.31 9.88
CA GLY A 123 10.64 5.10 11.04
C GLY A 123 9.86 6.38 10.70
N PHE A 124 8.92 6.29 9.77
CA PHE A 124 8.09 7.43 9.38
C PHE A 124 7.23 7.93 10.53
N GLU A 125 7.21 9.24 10.76
CA GLU A 125 6.31 9.88 11.71
C GLU A 125 4.96 10.18 11.06
N ALA A 126 3.89 9.99 11.84
CA ALA A 126 2.54 10.32 11.41
C ALA A 126 2.39 11.83 11.15
N SER A 127 1.90 12.20 9.98
CA SER A 127 1.69 13.60 9.62
C SER A 127 0.72 13.77 8.44
N PRO A 128 0.19 14.97 8.21
CA PRO A 128 -0.57 15.28 6.99
C PRO A 128 0.27 15.17 5.70
N ASP A 129 1.59 15.34 5.81
CA ASP A 129 2.53 15.34 4.68
C ASP A 129 3.18 13.97 4.46
N LEU A 130 2.84 12.97 5.28
CA LEU A 130 3.38 11.62 5.18
C LEU A 130 3.36 11.05 3.75
N PRO A 131 2.30 11.22 2.93
CA PRO A 131 2.28 10.73 1.55
C PRO A 131 3.40 11.32 0.67
N TYR A 132 3.73 12.59 0.88
CA TYR A 132 4.82 13.23 0.17
C TYR A 132 6.18 12.69 0.66
N ILE A 133 6.35 12.57 1.98
CA ILE A 133 7.59 12.08 2.59
C ILE A 133 7.89 10.66 2.12
N VAL A 134 6.89 9.75 2.16
CA VAL A 134 7.04 8.36 1.69
C VAL A 134 7.43 8.33 0.22
N LYS A 135 6.72 9.09 -0.62
CA LYS A 135 7.00 9.16 -2.05
C LYS A 135 8.44 9.61 -2.35
N GLU A 136 8.91 10.68 -1.72
CA GLU A 136 10.27 11.20 -1.90
C GLU A 136 11.32 10.22 -1.39
N THR A 137 11.06 9.56 -0.26
CA THR A 137 11.98 8.56 0.31
C THR A 137 12.13 7.37 -0.64
N ILE A 138 11.02 6.83 -1.12
CA ILE A 138 11.06 5.66 -2.03
C ILE A 138 11.64 6.06 -3.41
N ALA A 139 11.32 7.24 -3.92
CA ALA A 139 11.92 7.73 -5.16
C ALA A 139 13.44 7.99 -5.05
N GLY A 140 13.95 8.19 -3.84
CA GLY A 140 15.38 8.33 -3.56
C GLY A 140 16.15 7.01 -3.46
N ILE A 141 15.48 5.86 -3.50
CA ILE A 141 16.13 4.56 -3.54
C ILE A 141 16.83 4.37 -4.88
N ASP A 142 18.15 4.13 -4.86
CA ASP A 142 18.97 3.97 -6.06
C ASP A 142 18.86 2.53 -6.63
N ILE A 143 17.74 2.26 -7.25
CA ILE A 143 17.46 0.98 -7.89
C ILE A 143 16.97 1.17 -9.34
N ASP A 144 17.55 0.46 -10.28
CA ASP A 144 17.16 0.50 -11.70
C ASP A 144 15.94 -0.39 -11.97
N VAL A 145 14.80 -0.03 -11.31
CA VAL A 145 13.50 -0.69 -11.47
C VAL A 145 12.42 0.37 -11.61
N VAL A 146 11.52 0.18 -12.55
CA VAL A 146 10.34 1.05 -12.71
C VAL A 146 9.21 0.53 -11.85
N PHE A 147 8.77 1.32 -10.89
CA PHE A 147 7.58 1.04 -10.06
C PHE A 147 6.61 2.21 -10.09
N ASP A 148 5.33 1.92 -9.82
CA ASP A 148 4.28 2.94 -9.86
C ASP A 148 4.30 3.83 -8.61
N ALA A 149 4.86 5.04 -8.73
CA ALA A 149 4.88 6.02 -7.65
C ALA A 149 3.49 6.67 -7.38
N SER A 150 2.48 6.42 -8.20
CA SER A 150 1.11 6.93 -7.95
C SER A 150 0.47 6.28 -6.72
N ILE A 151 0.95 5.09 -6.35
CA ILE A 151 0.57 4.36 -5.13
C ILE A 151 0.84 5.15 -3.84
N TYR A 152 1.67 6.19 -3.86
CA TYR A 152 1.92 7.05 -2.70
C TYR A 152 1.07 8.32 -2.67
N SER A 153 0.05 8.42 -3.54
CA SER A 153 -0.89 9.53 -3.45
C SER A 153 -1.71 9.49 -2.15
N ARG A 154 -2.24 10.63 -1.73
CA ARG A 154 -2.94 10.80 -0.44
C ARG A 154 -4.10 9.84 -0.20
N THR A 155 -4.66 9.28 -1.25
CA THR A 155 -5.83 8.40 -1.20
C THR A 155 -5.62 7.13 -2.03
N ALA A 156 -4.39 6.68 -2.18
CA ALA A 156 -4.08 5.47 -2.92
C ALA A 156 -4.66 4.23 -2.23
N LEU A 157 -5.10 3.30 -3.06
CA LEU A 157 -5.52 1.97 -2.64
C LEU A 157 -4.56 0.94 -3.23
N ILE A 158 -4.26 -0.09 -2.46
CA ILE A 158 -3.52 -1.25 -2.89
C ILE A 158 -4.39 -2.50 -2.79
N ARG A 159 -4.23 -3.41 -3.74
CA ARG A 159 -4.93 -4.70 -3.71
C ARG A 159 -4.29 -5.60 -2.67
N LEU A 160 -5.13 -6.22 -1.82
CA LEU A 160 -4.70 -7.20 -0.85
C LEU A 160 -4.56 -8.60 -1.47
N PRO A 161 -3.61 -9.42 -0.98
CA PRO A 161 -3.56 -10.84 -1.29
C PRO A 161 -4.74 -11.56 -0.64
N HIS A 162 -5.28 -12.58 -1.32
CA HIS A 162 -6.34 -13.46 -0.82
C HIS A 162 -6.36 -14.78 -1.59
#